data_93e332e5067b8fe04f815d7f2672951b
#
_entry.id   93e332e5067b8fe04f815d7f2672951b
#
_cell.length_a   1.000
_cell.length_b   1.000
_cell.length_c   1.000
_cell.angle_alpha   90.00
_cell.angle_beta   90.00
_cell.angle_gamma   90.00
#
_symmetry.space_group_name_H-M   'P 1'
#
loop_
_entity.id
_entity.type
_entity.pdbx_description
1 polymer ?
#
loop_
_entity_poly.entity_id
_entity_poly.type
_entity_poly.pdbx_seq_one_letter_code
_entity_poly.pdbx_strand_id
1 'polypeptide(L)'
;MLVACQDDRLFRAQMDEFTTWFTYVVYLPAARTFPVFGARAVSFDGIGGLEMVNQGRMKVKRFQKCVIDGLLALVAFVVFLPAFVALPVLIKLTSRGPVFYRHRRLGRDGREFYIWKFRSMYTDADRRLKTILADNPEAAKEWESSFKLSQDPRVTPFGRFLRKTSLDELPQLFNVFSGEMALIGPRPIIGKEVGYYGASYRVFSSVRPGITGLWQVSGRSDTGYERRVALDSYYVLNWSPWLDMWILLRTVFAVLFMRGAR
;
A
#
# COMPACT_ATOMS: atom_id res chain seq x y z
N MET A 1 11.78 -26.21 17.18
CA MET A 1 10.77 -27.25 16.85
C MET A 1 9.43 -26.60 16.68
N LEU A 2 8.66 -26.96 15.66
CA LEU A 2 7.29 -26.48 15.40
C LEU A 2 6.31 -27.57 15.89
N VAL A 3 5.43 -27.22 16.81
CA VAL A 3 4.41 -28.15 17.33
C VAL A 3 3.04 -27.59 16.98
N ALA A 4 2.24 -28.32 16.21
CA ALA A 4 0.84 -28.02 15.94
C ALA A 4 0.00 -28.99 16.78
N CYS A 5 -0.72 -28.49 17.79
CA CYS A 5 -1.59 -29.28 18.62
C CYS A 5 -3.04 -28.77 18.52
N GLN A 6 -3.99 -29.68 18.39
CA GLN A 6 -5.41 -29.34 18.29
C GLN A 6 -6.12 -29.31 19.65
N ASP A 7 -5.47 -29.84 20.70
CA ASP A 7 -6.04 -29.95 22.04
C ASP A 7 -5.17 -29.24 23.06
N ASP A 8 -5.71 -28.19 23.69
CA ASP A 8 -5.05 -27.37 24.71
C ASP A 8 -4.63 -28.16 25.96
N ARG A 9 -5.32 -29.26 26.28
CA ARG A 9 -4.97 -30.10 27.44
C ARG A 9 -3.74 -30.96 27.18
N LEU A 10 -3.67 -31.56 25.98
CA LEU A 10 -2.49 -32.32 25.54
C LEU A 10 -1.27 -31.40 25.37
N PHE A 11 -1.48 -30.18 24.92
CA PHE A 11 -0.43 -29.19 24.78
C PHE A 11 0.24 -28.86 26.13
N ARG A 12 -0.56 -28.59 27.17
CA ARG A 12 -0.02 -28.26 28.51
C ARG A 12 0.79 -29.43 29.09
N ALA A 13 0.34 -30.66 28.91
CA ALA A 13 1.03 -31.85 29.42
C ALA A 13 2.39 -32.09 28.70
N GLN A 14 2.53 -31.68 27.46
CA GLN A 14 3.74 -31.90 26.65
C GLN A 14 4.71 -30.71 26.66
N MET A 15 4.24 -29.50 27.05
CA MET A 15 5.10 -28.31 27.02
C MET A 15 6.31 -28.41 27.95
N ASP A 16 6.15 -28.95 29.15
CA ASP A 16 7.24 -29.12 30.10
C ASP A 16 8.31 -30.06 29.53
N GLU A 17 7.90 -31.10 28.82
CA GLU A 17 8.80 -32.03 28.16
C GLU A 17 9.53 -31.35 26.97
N PHE A 18 8.81 -30.63 26.12
CA PHE A 18 9.41 -29.97 24.96
C PHE A 18 10.40 -28.84 25.36
N THR A 19 10.10 -28.07 26.41
CA THR A 19 10.99 -27.03 26.91
C THR A 19 12.26 -27.59 27.57
N THR A 20 12.24 -28.83 28.04
CA THR A 20 13.44 -29.52 28.56
C THR A 20 14.42 -29.89 27.43
N TRP A 21 13.91 -30.23 26.25
CA TRP A 21 14.76 -30.69 25.14
C TRP A 21 15.08 -29.61 24.11
N PHE A 22 14.27 -28.53 24.00
CA PHE A 22 14.40 -27.52 22.96
C PHE A 22 14.47 -26.12 23.55
N THR A 23 15.47 -25.35 23.14
CA THR A 23 15.65 -23.94 23.54
C THR A 23 14.53 -23.03 23.01
N TYR A 24 13.93 -23.38 21.88
CA TYR A 24 12.83 -22.63 21.27
C TYR A 24 11.68 -23.58 20.89
N VAL A 25 10.52 -23.35 21.48
CA VAL A 25 9.28 -24.04 21.14
C VAL A 25 8.29 -23.01 20.64
N VAL A 26 7.80 -23.18 19.41
CA VAL A 26 6.79 -22.31 18.81
C VAL A 26 5.48 -23.08 18.75
N TYR A 27 4.50 -22.61 19.48
CA TYR A 27 3.13 -23.13 19.44
C TYR A 27 2.33 -22.44 18.33
N LEU A 28 1.76 -23.22 17.44
CA LEU A 28 0.81 -22.76 16.43
C LEU A 28 -0.58 -23.27 16.81
N PRO A 29 -1.47 -22.41 17.33
CA PRO A 29 -2.84 -22.81 17.60
C PRO A 29 -3.56 -23.21 16.31
N ALA A 30 -4.37 -24.27 16.37
CA ALA A 30 -5.11 -24.81 15.23
C ALA A 30 -6.21 -23.86 14.68
N ALA A 31 -6.51 -22.78 15.39
CA ALA A 31 -7.49 -21.77 14.98
C ALA A 31 -7.03 -21.04 13.72
N ARG A 32 -7.43 -21.54 12.55
CA ARG A 32 -7.18 -20.94 11.23
C ARG A 32 -7.82 -19.55 11.04
N THR A 33 -8.57 -19.05 12.01
CA THR A 33 -9.44 -17.88 11.88
C THR A 33 -8.93 -16.62 12.56
N PHE A 34 -7.81 -16.66 13.31
CA PHE A 34 -7.23 -15.46 13.90
C PHE A 34 -6.05 -14.97 13.07
N PRO A 35 -6.15 -13.79 12.44
CA PRO A 35 -4.98 -13.12 11.89
C PRO A 35 -4.09 -12.71 13.07
N VAL A 36 -3.03 -13.46 13.33
CA VAL A 36 -2.05 -13.22 14.42
C VAL A 36 -1.11 -12.04 14.10
N PHE A 37 -1.51 -11.20 13.14
CA PHE A 37 -0.74 -10.02 12.75
C PHE A 37 -0.75 -8.99 13.87
N GLY A 38 0.42 -8.73 14.47
CA GLY A 38 0.60 -7.74 15.52
C GLY A 38 0.15 -8.20 16.90
N ALA A 39 -0.15 -9.47 17.11
CA ALA A 39 -0.41 -10.02 18.43
C ALA A 39 0.91 -10.23 19.19
N ARG A 40 0.93 -9.82 20.47
CA ARG A 40 1.99 -10.15 21.42
C ARG A 40 1.45 -11.15 22.43
N ALA A 41 2.21 -12.19 22.71
CA ALA A 41 1.89 -13.07 23.82
C ALA A 41 2.10 -12.29 25.13
N VAL A 42 1.08 -12.26 25.95
CA VAL A 42 1.13 -11.68 27.31
C VAL A 42 0.67 -12.73 28.30
N SER A 43 1.23 -12.69 29.49
CA SER A 43 0.80 -13.55 30.60
C SER A 43 0.23 -12.66 31.71
N PHE A 44 -0.98 -12.93 32.12
CA PHE A 44 -1.62 -12.33 33.28
C PHE A 44 -1.90 -13.42 34.30
N ASP A 45 -1.18 -13.39 35.41
CA ASP A 45 -1.37 -14.32 36.53
C ASP A 45 -1.37 -15.80 36.10
N GLY A 46 -0.42 -16.17 35.23
CA GLY A 46 -0.30 -17.55 34.70
C GLY A 46 -1.28 -17.89 33.56
N ILE A 47 -2.16 -16.98 33.18
CA ILE A 47 -3.07 -17.16 32.03
C ILE A 47 -2.42 -16.53 30.79
N GLY A 48 -2.12 -17.36 29.80
CA GLY A 48 -1.63 -16.88 28.50
C GLY A 48 -2.70 -16.16 27.70
N GLY A 49 -2.40 -14.95 27.22
CA GLY A 49 -3.27 -14.16 26.36
C GLY A 49 -2.54 -13.61 25.15
N LEU A 50 -3.29 -13.12 24.17
CA LEU A 50 -2.78 -12.39 23.02
C LEU A 50 -3.20 -10.94 23.11
N GLU A 51 -2.21 -10.05 23.27
CA GLU A 51 -2.44 -8.61 23.19
C GLU A 51 -2.42 -8.17 21.72
N MET A 52 -3.48 -7.55 21.27
CA MET A 52 -3.60 -6.98 19.92
C MET A 52 -3.63 -5.46 20.01
N VAL A 53 -2.56 -4.79 19.59
CA VAL A 53 -2.43 -3.33 19.63
C VAL A 53 -2.46 -2.78 18.21
N ASN A 54 -3.46 -1.95 17.90
CA ASN A 54 -3.46 -1.17 16.67
C ASN A 54 -2.49 0.03 16.81
N GLN A 55 -1.24 -0.17 16.36
CA GLN A 55 -0.17 0.82 16.44
C GLN A 55 -0.54 2.12 15.69
N GLY A 56 -1.30 2.03 14.60
CA GLY A 56 -1.75 3.17 13.81
C GLY A 56 -2.73 4.10 14.54
N ARG A 57 -3.39 3.63 15.62
CA ARG A 57 -4.30 4.45 16.45
C ARG A 57 -3.64 5.16 17.63
N MET A 58 -2.41 4.81 17.99
CA MET A 58 -1.72 5.47 19.10
C MET A 58 -1.37 6.92 18.73
N LYS A 59 -1.86 7.90 19.52
CA LYS A 59 -1.66 9.34 19.26
C LYS A 59 -0.18 9.71 19.13
N VAL A 60 0.67 9.21 20.03
CA VAL A 60 2.12 9.49 20.02
C VAL A 60 2.77 8.95 18.75
N LYS A 61 2.49 7.70 18.37
CA LYS A 61 3.03 7.11 17.13
C LYS A 61 2.53 7.82 15.89
N ARG A 62 1.28 8.28 15.89
CA ARG A 62 0.72 9.07 14.80
C ARG A 62 1.43 10.41 14.64
N PHE A 63 1.76 11.08 15.74
CA PHE A 63 2.52 12.33 15.71
C PHE A 63 3.94 12.10 15.18
N GLN A 64 4.66 11.10 15.73
CA GLN A 64 5.99 10.72 15.24
C GLN A 64 5.96 10.41 13.74
N LYS A 65 4.99 9.61 13.30
CA LYS A 65 4.78 9.30 11.88
C LYS A 65 4.59 10.56 11.04
N CYS A 66 3.78 11.50 11.49
CA CYS A 66 3.51 12.74 10.78
C CYS A 66 4.80 13.58 10.60
N VAL A 67 5.62 13.68 11.65
CA VAL A 67 6.90 14.43 11.60
C VAL A 67 7.88 13.74 10.65
N ILE A 68 8.05 12.42 10.78
CA ILE A 68 8.96 11.65 9.92
C ILE A 68 8.54 11.75 8.45
N ASP A 69 7.26 11.53 8.14
CA ASP A 69 6.75 11.63 6.78
C ASP A 69 6.93 13.05 6.21
N GLY A 70 6.67 14.08 7.00
CA GLY A 70 6.84 15.47 6.58
C GLY A 70 8.29 15.80 6.24
N LEU A 71 9.23 15.39 7.09
CA LEU A 71 10.67 15.59 6.86
C LEU A 71 11.16 14.84 5.62
N LEU A 72 10.79 13.56 5.49
CA LEU A 72 11.16 12.76 4.32
C LEU A 72 10.51 13.29 3.04
N ALA A 73 9.27 13.75 3.10
CA ALA A 73 8.60 14.37 1.96
C ALA A 73 9.25 15.68 1.55
N LEU A 74 9.73 16.48 2.51
CA LEU A 74 10.47 17.72 2.24
C LEU A 74 11.80 17.41 1.54
N VAL A 75 12.55 16.43 2.04
CA VAL A 75 13.80 15.98 1.39
C VAL A 75 13.51 15.50 -0.03
N ALA A 76 12.48 14.65 -0.21
CA ALA A 76 12.09 14.19 -1.53
C ALA A 76 11.67 15.35 -2.45
N PHE A 77 10.92 16.32 -1.95
CA PHE A 77 10.52 17.50 -2.73
C PHE A 77 11.72 18.33 -3.20
N VAL A 78 12.70 18.59 -2.32
CA VAL A 78 13.93 19.32 -2.67
C VAL A 78 14.75 18.56 -3.70
N VAL A 79 14.95 17.26 -3.52
CA VAL A 79 15.69 16.40 -4.46
C VAL A 79 15.04 16.39 -5.85
N PHE A 80 13.71 16.27 -5.90
CA PHE A 80 12.96 16.23 -7.15
C PHE A 80 12.49 17.61 -7.66
N LEU A 81 12.95 18.72 -7.05
CA LEU A 81 12.59 20.07 -7.49
C LEU A 81 12.88 20.33 -8.98
N PRO A 82 14.03 19.90 -9.54
CA PRO A 82 14.27 20.01 -10.99
C PRO A 82 13.21 19.28 -11.83
N ALA A 83 12.75 18.12 -11.36
CA ALA A 83 11.70 17.37 -12.04
C ALA A 83 10.34 18.10 -11.97
N PHE A 84 10.02 18.75 -10.86
CA PHE A 84 8.80 19.56 -10.74
C PHE A 84 8.78 20.77 -11.70
N VAL A 85 9.92 21.23 -12.15
CA VAL A 85 10.03 22.29 -13.18
C VAL A 85 10.01 21.69 -14.60
N ALA A 86 10.83 20.67 -14.85
CA ALA A 86 11.02 20.11 -16.18
C ALA A 86 9.81 19.30 -16.69
N LEU A 87 9.21 18.46 -15.82
CA LEU A 87 8.11 17.58 -16.25
C LEU A 87 6.85 18.34 -16.71
N PRO A 88 6.38 19.41 -16.06
CA PRO A 88 5.29 20.25 -16.56
C PRO A 88 5.52 20.77 -17.97
N VAL A 89 6.74 21.26 -18.26
CA VAL A 89 7.10 21.76 -19.58
C VAL A 89 7.05 20.62 -20.62
N LEU A 90 7.66 19.48 -20.32
CA LEU A 90 7.65 18.31 -21.21
C LEU A 90 6.25 17.77 -21.46
N ILE A 91 5.38 17.73 -20.44
CA ILE A 91 3.98 17.33 -20.60
C ILE A 91 3.23 18.28 -21.54
N LYS A 92 3.46 19.58 -21.42
CA LYS A 92 2.84 20.58 -22.28
C LYS A 92 3.33 20.52 -23.73
N LEU A 93 4.62 20.24 -23.92
CA LEU A 93 5.22 20.08 -25.26
C LEU A 93 4.74 18.80 -25.96
N THR A 94 4.47 17.73 -25.22
CA THR A 94 4.10 16.44 -25.78
C THR A 94 2.61 16.20 -25.95
N SER A 95 1.78 16.92 -25.19
CA SER A 95 0.32 16.78 -25.28
C SER A 95 -0.43 18.02 -24.83
N ARG A 96 -1.54 18.36 -25.53
CA ARG A 96 -2.42 19.48 -25.16
C ARG A 96 -3.24 19.16 -23.92
N GLY A 97 -3.44 20.16 -23.02
CA GLY A 97 -4.30 20.05 -21.84
C GLY A 97 -3.61 20.40 -20.52
N PRO A 98 -4.23 20.16 -19.34
CA PRO A 98 -3.67 20.47 -18.03
C PRO A 98 -2.47 19.58 -17.71
N VAL A 99 -1.54 20.10 -16.92
CA VAL A 99 -0.34 19.36 -16.47
C VAL A 99 -0.71 18.33 -15.42
N PHE A 100 -1.58 18.72 -14.50
CA PHE A 100 -1.98 17.88 -13.39
C PHE A 100 -3.30 17.18 -13.67
N TYR A 101 -3.42 15.98 -13.12
CA TYR A 101 -4.62 15.18 -13.07
C TYR A 101 -4.98 14.88 -11.61
N ARG A 102 -6.26 14.89 -11.28
CA ARG A 102 -6.76 14.57 -9.96
C ARG A 102 -7.67 13.36 -10.02
N HIS A 103 -7.52 12.47 -9.06
CA HIS A 103 -8.38 11.29 -8.97
C HIS A 103 -8.91 11.13 -7.56
N ARG A 104 -10.23 10.94 -7.41
CA ARG A 104 -10.90 10.78 -6.13
C ARG A 104 -10.54 9.43 -5.50
N ARG A 105 -10.17 9.45 -4.24
CA ARG A 105 -9.77 8.28 -3.45
C ARG A 105 -10.36 8.36 -2.04
N LEU A 106 -10.35 7.22 -1.33
CA LEU A 106 -10.68 7.13 0.08
C LEU A 106 -9.41 7.22 0.91
N GLY A 107 -9.44 8.12 1.89
CA GLY A 107 -8.40 8.35 2.88
C GLY A 107 -8.76 7.81 4.25
N ARG A 108 -8.11 8.40 5.28
CA ARG A 108 -8.37 8.05 6.67
C ARG A 108 -9.82 8.31 7.06
N ASP A 109 -10.37 7.40 7.86
CA ASP A 109 -11.76 7.42 8.35
C ASP A 109 -12.80 7.39 7.22
N GLY A 110 -12.41 6.88 6.01
CA GLY A 110 -13.27 6.82 4.84
C GLY A 110 -13.53 8.15 4.15
N ARG A 111 -12.83 9.22 4.52
CA ARG A 111 -13.00 10.54 3.91
C ARG A 111 -12.48 10.55 2.48
N GLU A 112 -13.24 11.13 1.59
CA GLU A 112 -12.83 11.31 0.21
C GLU A 112 -11.82 12.45 0.08
N PHE A 113 -10.81 12.25 -0.77
CA PHE A 113 -9.84 13.27 -1.12
C PHE A 113 -9.35 13.05 -2.56
N TYR A 114 -8.62 14.02 -3.11
CA TYR A 114 -8.08 13.96 -4.46
C TYR A 114 -6.58 13.76 -4.43
N ILE A 115 -6.10 12.63 -4.99
CA ILE A 115 -4.67 12.46 -5.25
C ILE A 115 -4.25 13.29 -6.46
N TRP A 116 -3.10 13.93 -6.34
CA TRP A 116 -2.48 14.67 -7.42
C TRP A 116 -1.51 13.79 -8.21
N LYS A 117 -1.56 13.90 -9.52
CA LYS A 117 -0.62 13.23 -10.42
C LYS A 117 -0.25 14.13 -11.59
N PHE A 118 0.92 13.91 -12.17
CA PHE A 118 1.18 14.44 -13.50
C PHE A 118 0.34 13.68 -14.53
N ARG A 119 -0.17 14.42 -15.51
CA ARG A 119 -0.95 13.83 -16.57
C ARG A 119 -0.09 12.91 -17.44
N SER A 120 -0.45 11.64 -17.49
CA SER A 120 0.20 10.61 -18.30
C SER A 120 -0.70 10.08 -19.43
N MET A 121 -1.97 10.51 -19.47
CA MET A 121 -2.96 10.12 -20.48
C MET A 121 -3.41 11.31 -21.32
N TYR A 122 -3.95 11.04 -22.49
CA TYR A 122 -4.63 12.04 -23.31
C TYR A 122 -5.87 12.57 -22.60
N THR A 123 -6.30 13.79 -22.95
CA THR A 123 -7.49 14.43 -22.35
C THR A 123 -8.81 13.74 -22.71
N ASP A 124 -8.84 13.01 -23.81
CA ASP A 124 -9.97 12.23 -24.31
C ASP A 124 -9.87 10.74 -23.94
N ALA A 125 -9.14 10.42 -22.87
CA ALA A 125 -8.86 9.04 -22.41
C ALA A 125 -10.13 8.20 -22.24
N ASP A 126 -11.19 8.76 -21.65
CA ASP A 126 -12.46 8.04 -21.44
C ASP A 126 -13.17 7.69 -22.76
N ARG A 127 -13.13 8.60 -23.74
CA ARG A 127 -13.67 8.32 -25.07
C ARG A 127 -12.87 7.21 -25.74
N ARG A 128 -11.54 7.30 -25.71
CA ARG A 128 -10.66 6.25 -26.26
C ARG A 128 -10.90 4.90 -25.63
N LEU A 129 -11.09 4.84 -24.30
CA LEU A 129 -11.40 3.59 -23.61
C LEU A 129 -12.70 2.98 -24.14
N LYS A 130 -13.78 3.76 -24.24
CA LYS A 130 -15.06 3.27 -24.74
C LYS A 130 -14.93 2.68 -26.15
N THR A 131 -14.23 3.38 -27.04
CA THR A 131 -13.98 2.90 -28.40
C THR A 131 -13.20 1.58 -28.40
N ILE A 132 -12.12 1.49 -27.64
CA ILE A 132 -11.28 0.26 -27.58
C ILE A 132 -12.07 -0.92 -27.06
N LEU A 133 -12.86 -0.73 -25.98
CA LEU A 133 -13.65 -1.81 -25.40
C LEU A 133 -14.79 -2.26 -26.31
N ALA A 134 -15.28 -1.38 -27.20
CA ALA A 134 -16.27 -1.73 -28.21
C ALA A 134 -15.66 -2.49 -29.40
N ASP A 135 -14.46 -2.07 -29.81
CA ASP A 135 -13.81 -2.58 -31.04
C ASP A 135 -12.93 -3.81 -30.79
N ASN A 136 -12.53 -4.09 -29.53
CA ASN A 136 -11.64 -5.18 -29.20
C ASN A 136 -12.14 -6.03 -28.01
N PRO A 137 -12.74 -7.21 -28.28
CA PRO A 137 -13.26 -8.11 -27.25
C PRO A 137 -12.19 -8.63 -26.27
N GLU A 138 -10.92 -8.76 -26.70
CA GLU A 138 -9.83 -9.19 -25.81
C GLU A 138 -9.47 -8.09 -24.81
N ALA A 139 -9.41 -6.84 -25.28
CA ALA A 139 -9.21 -5.68 -24.41
C ALA A 139 -10.38 -5.52 -23.42
N ALA A 140 -11.62 -5.81 -23.82
CA ALA A 140 -12.78 -5.80 -22.94
C ALA A 140 -12.65 -6.84 -21.81
N LYS A 141 -12.26 -8.07 -22.11
CA LYS A 141 -12.01 -9.13 -21.12
C LYS A 141 -10.88 -8.78 -20.18
N GLU A 142 -9.76 -8.24 -20.70
CA GLU A 142 -8.63 -7.80 -19.86
C GLU A 142 -9.06 -6.68 -18.91
N TRP A 143 -9.85 -5.73 -19.41
CA TRP A 143 -10.40 -4.62 -18.62
C TRP A 143 -11.35 -5.10 -17.51
N GLU A 144 -12.24 -6.02 -17.79
CA GLU A 144 -13.17 -6.59 -16.80
C GLU A 144 -12.42 -7.30 -15.66
N SER A 145 -11.31 -7.99 -15.97
CA SER A 145 -10.54 -8.75 -14.98
C SER A 145 -9.65 -7.89 -14.08
N SER A 146 -9.08 -6.80 -14.62
CA SER A 146 -7.99 -6.06 -13.94
C SER A 146 -8.17 -4.55 -13.89
N PHE A 147 -9.14 -3.98 -14.59
CA PHE A 147 -9.30 -2.55 -14.85
C PHE A 147 -8.03 -1.89 -15.42
N LYS A 148 -7.21 -2.67 -16.12
CA LYS A 148 -5.98 -2.26 -16.77
C LYS A 148 -5.93 -2.85 -18.17
N LEU A 149 -5.15 -2.22 -19.06
CA LEU A 149 -4.80 -2.75 -20.37
C LEU A 149 -3.29 -2.86 -20.46
N SER A 150 -2.79 -4.00 -20.95
CA SER A 150 -1.35 -4.26 -21.14
C SER A 150 -0.75 -3.24 -22.10
N GLN A 151 -1.46 -2.90 -23.18
CA GLN A 151 -1.15 -1.81 -24.09
C GLN A 151 -2.27 -0.79 -24.03
N ASP A 152 -2.13 0.22 -23.17
CA ASP A 152 -3.14 1.24 -22.96
C ASP A 152 -2.92 2.42 -23.93
N PRO A 153 -3.70 2.55 -25.02
CA PRO A 153 -3.56 3.62 -26.00
C PRO A 153 -4.03 4.98 -25.51
N ARG A 154 -4.59 5.05 -24.31
CA ARG A 154 -4.90 6.30 -23.62
C ARG A 154 -3.63 7.00 -23.11
N VAL A 155 -2.56 6.23 -22.92
CA VAL A 155 -1.30 6.72 -22.35
C VAL A 155 -0.46 7.38 -23.44
N THR A 156 -0.02 8.62 -23.19
CA THR A 156 0.87 9.32 -24.11
C THR A 156 2.26 8.66 -24.14
N PRO A 157 3.08 8.82 -25.21
CA PRO A 157 4.43 8.29 -25.23
C PRO A 157 5.27 8.76 -24.03
N PHE A 158 5.21 10.05 -23.71
CA PHE A 158 5.88 10.61 -22.54
C PHE A 158 5.22 10.14 -21.24
N GLY A 159 3.91 9.99 -21.20
CA GLY A 159 3.17 9.42 -20.07
C GLY A 159 3.58 8.00 -19.75
N ARG A 160 3.97 7.21 -20.75
CA ARG A 160 4.52 5.87 -20.56
C ARG A 160 5.84 5.90 -19.80
N PHE A 161 6.72 6.83 -20.16
CA PHE A 161 7.95 7.08 -19.41
C PHE A 161 7.65 7.49 -17.96
N LEU A 162 6.74 8.44 -17.74
CA LEU A 162 6.35 8.90 -16.40
C LEU A 162 5.86 7.74 -15.52
N ARG A 163 4.99 6.87 -16.06
CA ARG A 163 4.47 5.70 -15.34
C ARG A 163 5.55 4.67 -15.04
N LYS A 164 6.40 4.39 -16.02
CA LYS A 164 7.50 3.43 -15.87
C LYS A 164 8.49 3.85 -14.78
N THR A 165 8.72 5.16 -14.64
CA THR A 165 9.59 5.74 -13.62
C THR A 165 8.86 6.13 -12.34
N SER A 166 7.52 5.99 -12.29
CA SER A 166 6.65 6.46 -11.19
C SER A 166 6.74 7.99 -10.93
N LEU A 167 7.32 8.74 -11.86
CA LEU A 167 7.42 10.20 -11.74
C LEU A 167 6.05 10.90 -11.86
N ASP A 168 5.05 10.24 -12.44
CA ASP A 168 3.67 10.73 -12.47
C ASP A 168 3.07 10.89 -11.07
N GLU A 169 3.59 10.19 -10.07
CA GLU A 169 3.11 10.21 -8.69
C GLU A 169 3.78 11.28 -7.80
N LEU A 170 4.85 11.97 -8.28
CA LEU A 170 5.51 13.02 -7.52
C LEU A 170 4.58 14.11 -6.96
N PRO A 171 3.53 14.59 -7.68
CA PRO A 171 2.62 15.58 -7.11
C PRO A 171 1.84 15.12 -5.89
N GLN A 172 1.79 13.82 -5.56
CA GLN A 172 1.19 13.35 -4.32
C GLN A 172 1.96 13.84 -3.07
N LEU A 173 3.21 14.34 -3.21
CA LEU A 173 3.88 15.04 -2.11
C LEU A 173 3.06 16.22 -1.59
N PHE A 174 2.27 16.89 -2.44
CA PHE A 174 1.34 17.93 -1.99
C PHE A 174 0.24 17.36 -1.08
N ASN A 175 -0.23 16.12 -1.33
CA ASN A 175 -1.17 15.46 -0.44
C ASN A 175 -0.53 15.06 0.91
N VAL A 176 0.77 14.81 0.94
CA VAL A 176 1.49 14.58 2.21
C VAL A 176 1.59 15.88 3.00
N PHE A 177 1.95 16.98 2.37
CA PHE A 177 2.03 18.30 3.03
C PHE A 177 0.67 18.80 3.51
N SER A 178 -0.41 18.54 2.77
CA SER A 178 -1.78 18.87 3.21
C SER A 178 -2.30 17.93 4.32
N GLY A 179 -1.57 16.86 4.64
CA GLY A 179 -1.95 15.89 5.66
C GLY A 179 -3.04 14.90 5.24
N GLU A 180 -3.41 14.85 3.97
CA GLU A 180 -4.35 13.87 3.40
C GLU A 180 -3.71 12.51 3.21
N MET A 181 -2.39 12.48 2.93
CA MET A 181 -1.60 11.26 2.75
C MET A 181 -0.43 11.21 3.74
N ALA A 182 0.14 10.04 3.86
CA ALA A 182 1.45 9.73 4.42
C ALA A 182 2.44 9.47 3.27
N LEU A 183 3.73 9.57 3.52
CA LEU A 183 4.73 9.14 2.53
C LEU A 183 4.65 7.62 2.36
N ILE A 184 4.57 6.91 3.48
CA ILE A 184 4.49 5.45 3.53
C ILE A 184 3.18 5.04 4.23
N GLY A 185 2.41 4.16 3.60
CA GLY A 185 1.12 3.70 4.12
C GLY A 185 0.40 2.75 3.17
N PRO A 186 -0.79 2.28 3.53
CA PRO A 186 -1.65 1.53 2.62
C PRO A 186 -1.97 2.34 1.36
N ARG A 187 -2.03 1.68 0.20
CA ARG A 187 -2.35 2.39 -1.04
C ARG A 187 -3.78 2.95 -1.02
N PRO A 188 -4.01 4.23 -1.41
CA PRO A 188 -5.35 4.80 -1.46
C PRO A 188 -6.24 4.05 -2.46
N ILE A 189 -7.45 3.70 -2.03
CA ILE A 189 -8.43 2.92 -2.80
C ILE A 189 -9.59 3.79 -3.30
N ILE A 190 -10.34 3.27 -4.27
CA ILE A 190 -11.62 3.83 -4.71
C ILE A 190 -12.78 3.16 -3.97
N GLY A 191 -13.96 3.78 -3.97
CA GLY A 191 -15.15 3.24 -3.27
C GLY A 191 -15.52 1.81 -3.69
N LYS A 192 -15.32 1.46 -4.96
CA LYS A 192 -15.57 0.10 -5.48
C LYS A 192 -14.67 -0.98 -4.86
N GLU A 193 -13.48 -0.60 -4.39
CA GLU A 193 -12.51 -1.52 -3.78
C GLU A 193 -12.80 -1.82 -2.30
N VAL A 194 -13.69 -1.08 -1.64
CA VAL A 194 -14.03 -1.27 -0.21
C VAL A 194 -14.53 -2.68 0.07
N GLY A 195 -15.36 -3.23 -0.83
CA GLY A 195 -15.88 -4.59 -0.70
C GLY A 195 -14.80 -5.67 -0.60
N TYR A 196 -13.66 -5.49 -1.27
CA TYR A 196 -12.54 -6.44 -1.20
C TYR A 196 -11.81 -6.43 0.14
N TYR A 197 -11.89 -5.34 0.90
CA TYR A 197 -11.29 -5.26 2.24
C TYR A 197 -12.16 -5.90 3.32
N GLY A 198 -13.48 -5.98 3.12
CA GLY A 198 -14.40 -6.57 4.09
C GLY A 198 -14.18 -6.02 5.51
N ALA A 199 -14.05 -6.91 6.50
CA ALA A 199 -13.80 -6.53 7.90
C ALA A 199 -12.47 -5.77 8.11
N SER A 200 -11.47 -5.99 7.26
CA SER A 200 -10.16 -5.32 7.32
C SER A 200 -10.24 -3.84 6.94
N TYR A 201 -11.34 -3.38 6.33
CA TYR A 201 -11.50 -1.97 5.95
C TYR A 201 -11.38 -1.02 7.15
N ARG A 202 -11.85 -1.41 8.34
CA ARG A 202 -11.71 -0.60 9.57
C ARG A 202 -10.24 -0.42 9.97
N VAL A 203 -9.41 -1.44 9.78
CA VAL A 203 -7.98 -1.38 10.05
C VAL A 203 -7.32 -0.49 9.00
N PHE A 204 -7.58 -0.74 7.73
CA PHE A 204 -7.06 0.03 6.60
C PHE A 204 -7.38 1.53 6.74
N SER A 205 -8.62 1.90 6.98
CA SER A 205 -9.07 3.29 7.06
C SER A 205 -8.65 4.02 8.34
N SER A 206 -8.07 3.33 9.35
CA SER A 206 -7.64 3.95 10.60
C SER A 206 -6.40 4.86 10.45
N VAL A 207 -5.67 4.76 9.34
CA VAL A 207 -4.45 5.53 9.04
C VAL A 207 -4.59 6.31 7.73
N ARG A 208 -3.66 7.25 7.48
CA ARG A 208 -3.57 7.93 6.18
C ARG A 208 -3.03 6.96 5.14
N PRO A 209 -3.55 6.98 3.90
CA PRO A 209 -2.95 6.22 2.80
C PRO A 209 -1.57 6.78 2.45
N GLY A 210 -0.70 5.93 1.89
CA GLY A 210 0.67 6.29 1.51
C GLY A 210 0.86 6.45 0.00
N ILE A 211 1.91 7.19 -0.38
CA ILE A 211 2.42 7.21 -1.76
C ILE A 211 3.02 5.84 -2.07
N THR A 212 3.82 5.31 -1.17
CA THR A 212 4.34 3.94 -1.20
C THR A 212 3.88 3.15 0.02
N GLY A 213 3.99 1.83 -0.03
CA GLY A 213 3.55 0.96 1.07
C GLY A 213 4.07 -0.46 0.95
N LEU A 214 3.84 -1.23 2.00
CA LEU A 214 4.35 -2.60 2.11
C LEU A 214 3.92 -3.47 0.93
N TRP A 215 2.65 -3.41 0.53
CA TRP A 215 2.15 -4.13 -0.64
C TRP A 215 2.88 -3.74 -1.92
N GLN A 216 3.12 -2.43 -2.12
CA GLN A 216 3.74 -1.91 -3.34
C GLN A 216 5.20 -2.38 -3.52
N VAL A 217 5.90 -2.70 -2.42
CA VAL A 217 7.29 -3.19 -2.48
C VAL A 217 7.41 -4.71 -2.35
N SER A 218 6.29 -5.43 -2.08
CA SER A 218 6.26 -6.88 -1.80
C SER A 218 5.69 -7.73 -2.94
N GLY A 219 5.71 -7.24 -4.19
CA GLY A 219 5.26 -8.03 -5.36
C GLY A 219 4.27 -7.31 -6.28
N ARG A 220 3.80 -6.09 -5.92
CA ARG A 220 2.95 -5.23 -6.76
C ARG A 220 1.78 -5.98 -7.45
N SER A 221 1.73 -5.93 -8.79
CA SER A 221 0.61 -6.42 -9.62
C SER A 221 0.46 -7.94 -9.64
N ASP A 222 1.49 -8.70 -9.24
CA ASP A 222 1.50 -10.17 -9.31
C ASP A 222 0.88 -10.81 -8.06
N THR A 223 0.47 -10.00 -7.09
CA THR A 223 -0.18 -10.47 -5.86
C THR A 223 -1.69 -10.29 -5.95
N GLY A 224 -2.45 -11.36 -5.67
CA GLY A 224 -3.91 -11.28 -5.57
C GLY A 224 -4.38 -10.26 -4.53
N TYR A 225 -5.64 -9.84 -4.65
CA TYR A 225 -6.20 -8.79 -3.80
C TYR A 225 -6.19 -9.15 -2.31
N GLU A 226 -6.40 -10.43 -1.96
CA GLU A 226 -6.35 -10.93 -0.59
C GLU A 226 -4.98 -10.69 0.07
N ARG A 227 -3.90 -10.96 -0.66
CA ARG A 227 -2.54 -10.72 -0.17
C ARG A 227 -2.26 -9.22 0.00
N ARG A 228 -2.79 -8.38 -0.87
CA ARG A 228 -2.73 -6.92 -0.72
C ARG A 228 -3.39 -6.48 0.58
N VAL A 229 -4.61 -6.93 0.84
CA VAL A 229 -5.36 -6.63 2.07
C VAL A 229 -4.61 -7.09 3.32
N ALA A 230 -4.02 -8.29 3.27
CA ALA A 230 -3.22 -8.83 4.37
C ALA A 230 -1.97 -7.96 4.63
N LEU A 231 -1.23 -7.55 3.59
CA LEU A 231 -0.04 -6.71 3.71
C LEU A 231 -0.36 -5.29 4.20
N ASP A 232 -1.46 -4.68 3.72
CA ASP A 232 -1.91 -3.38 4.19
C ASP A 232 -2.33 -3.44 5.66
N SER A 233 -3.06 -4.49 6.06
CA SER A 233 -3.44 -4.73 7.46
C SER A 233 -2.23 -4.97 8.35
N TYR A 234 -1.29 -5.80 7.90
CA TYR A 234 -0.03 -6.04 8.61
C TYR A 234 0.72 -4.73 8.87
N TYR A 235 0.87 -3.89 7.86
CA TYR A 235 1.53 -2.61 8.00
C TYR A 235 0.88 -1.73 9.08
N VAL A 236 -0.45 -1.60 9.06
CA VAL A 236 -1.18 -0.76 10.02
C VAL A 236 -1.02 -1.26 11.46
N LEU A 237 -1.11 -2.57 11.65
CA LEU A 237 -1.05 -3.19 12.98
C LEU A 237 0.38 -3.21 13.55
N ASN A 238 1.40 -3.35 12.68
CA ASN A 238 2.81 -3.52 13.07
C ASN A 238 3.68 -2.30 12.74
N TRP A 239 3.07 -1.16 12.52
CA TRP A 239 3.82 0.04 12.15
C TRP A 239 4.96 0.34 13.12
N SER A 240 6.12 0.62 12.55
CA SER A 240 7.29 1.13 13.25
C SER A 240 8.13 1.99 12.31
N PRO A 241 8.96 2.92 12.82
CA PRO A 241 9.89 3.70 11.98
C PRO A 241 10.83 2.82 11.16
N TRP A 242 11.25 1.67 11.70
CA TRP A 242 12.11 0.71 10.99
C TRP A 242 11.41 0.05 9.81
N LEU A 243 10.11 -0.27 9.95
CA LEU A 243 9.31 -0.81 8.85
C LEU A 243 9.17 0.24 7.73
N ASP A 244 8.96 1.50 8.09
CA ASP A 244 8.94 2.60 7.12
C ASP A 244 10.28 2.74 6.39
N MET A 245 11.39 2.74 7.13
CA MET A 245 12.72 2.83 6.52
C MET A 245 12.98 1.68 5.56
N TRP A 246 12.61 0.45 5.95
CA TRP A 246 12.73 -0.72 5.09
C TRP A 246 11.89 -0.59 3.81
N ILE A 247 10.62 -0.13 3.93
CA ILE A 247 9.74 0.10 2.77
C ILE A 247 10.34 1.19 1.87
N LEU A 248 10.86 2.28 2.44
CA LEU A 248 11.47 3.37 1.68
C LEU A 248 12.67 2.89 0.87
N LEU A 249 13.59 2.15 1.50
CA LEU A 249 14.74 1.55 0.80
C LEU A 249 14.28 0.65 -0.33
N ARG A 250 13.32 -0.24 -0.08
CA ARG A 250 12.74 -1.12 -1.12
C ARG A 250 12.07 -0.32 -2.24
N THR A 251 11.42 0.80 -1.92
CA THR A 251 10.81 1.68 -2.93
C THR A 251 11.86 2.29 -3.84
N VAL A 252 12.96 2.81 -3.27
CA VAL A 252 14.08 3.35 -4.05
C VAL A 252 14.63 2.29 -5.00
N PHE A 253 14.90 1.08 -4.51
CA PHE A 253 15.33 -0.03 -5.36
C PHE A 253 14.30 -0.38 -6.45
N ALA A 254 13.02 -0.44 -6.11
CA ALA A 254 11.96 -0.78 -7.05
C ALA A 254 11.81 0.28 -8.18
N VAL A 255 12.01 1.56 -7.85
CA VAL A 255 11.98 2.67 -8.83
C VAL A 255 13.23 2.65 -9.69
N LEU A 256 14.42 2.52 -9.12
CA LEU A 256 15.70 2.52 -9.86
C LEU A 256 15.80 1.33 -10.84
N PHE A 257 15.37 0.15 -10.42
CA PHE A 257 15.41 -1.06 -11.26
C PHE A 257 14.14 -1.29 -12.07
N MET A 258 13.19 -0.34 -12.06
CA MET A 258 11.91 -0.38 -12.81
C MET A 258 11.14 -1.70 -12.64
N ARG A 259 11.31 -2.43 -11.52
CA ARG A 259 10.66 -3.70 -11.27
C ARG A 259 9.16 -3.50 -11.04
N GLY A 260 8.32 -4.14 -11.89
CA GLY A 260 6.86 -4.18 -11.72
C GLY A 260 6.11 -2.88 -12.08
N ALA A 261 6.72 -1.95 -12.83
CA ALA A 261 6.02 -0.85 -13.47
C ALA A 261 5.39 -1.36 -14.79
N ARG A 262 4.07 -1.45 -14.83
CA ARG A 262 3.26 -1.73 -16.03
C ARG A 262 2.33 -0.58 -16.30
#